data_32cc037483570dc0cebbc311109ab271
#
_entry.id   32cc037483570dc0cebbc311109ab271
#
_cell.length_a   1.000
_cell.length_b   1.000
_cell.length_c   1.000
_cell.angle_alpha   90.00
_cell.angle_beta   90.00
_cell.angle_gamma   90.00
#
_symmetry.space_group_name_H-M   'P 1'
#
loop_
_entity.id
_entity.type
_entity.pdbx_description
1 polymer ?
#
loop_
_entity_poly.entity_id
_entity_poly.type
_entity_poly.pdbx_seq_one_letter_code
_entity_poly.pdbx_strand_id
1 'polypeptide(L)'
;NGVDLNRGWDRPADGKLAPENAALEAWLNQQIKAGRRPALALELHNDGNGKLHHPRPATLGDKASAEKMERLEALLRKHTWFTEGSTKPTAAATTFTLADGFLQRFGIAAAVHEFNCQWIAGLKEWPTAKHWQTYGGGLARALYEYFGPAGR
;
A
#
# COMPACT_ATOMS: atom_id res chain seq x y z
N ASN A 1 -14.59 13.88 -14.01
CA ASN A 1 -15.00 14.73 -12.88
C ASN A 1 -13.83 15.40 -12.15
N GLY A 2 -12.58 15.02 -12.43
CA GLY A 2 -11.38 15.60 -11.84
C GLY A 2 -11.19 15.30 -10.33
N VAL A 3 -11.82 14.25 -9.82
CA VAL A 3 -11.65 13.80 -8.44
C VAL A 3 -10.40 12.91 -8.36
N ASP A 4 -9.52 13.20 -7.39
CA ASP A 4 -8.42 12.31 -7.06
C ASP A 4 -8.95 11.07 -6.32
N LEU A 5 -8.90 9.90 -6.98
CA LEU A 5 -9.42 8.64 -6.42
C LEU A 5 -8.61 8.12 -5.24
N ASN A 6 -7.39 8.64 -5.03
CA ASN A 6 -6.57 8.33 -3.86
C ASN A 6 -6.72 9.40 -2.75
N ARG A 7 -7.87 10.01 -2.64
CA ARG A 7 -8.18 10.96 -1.56
C ARG A 7 -9.60 10.74 -1.02
N GLY A 8 -9.84 11.22 0.19
CA GLY A 8 -11.15 11.20 0.81
C GLY A 8 -11.60 9.83 1.33
N TRP A 9 -10.67 8.91 1.58
CA TRP A 9 -10.97 7.56 2.09
C TRP A 9 -11.31 7.51 3.59
N ASP A 10 -11.34 8.66 4.27
CA ASP A 10 -11.82 8.80 5.67
C ASP A 10 -13.33 8.55 5.82
N ARG A 11 -14.07 8.56 4.72
CA ARG A 11 -15.53 8.42 4.67
C ARG A 11 -15.97 7.56 3.47
N PRO A 12 -17.24 7.11 3.45
CA PRO A 12 -17.80 6.39 2.30
C PRO A 12 -17.68 7.20 1.01
N ALA A 13 -17.35 6.53 -0.08
CA ALA A 13 -17.22 7.16 -1.38
C ALA A 13 -18.57 7.67 -1.90
N ASP A 14 -18.59 8.89 -2.45
CA ASP A 14 -19.75 9.39 -3.19
C ASP A 14 -19.78 8.74 -4.57
N GLY A 15 -20.73 7.86 -4.80
CA GLY A 15 -20.86 7.12 -6.07
C GLY A 15 -21.16 7.98 -7.31
N LYS A 16 -21.50 9.27 -7.12
CA LYS A 16 -21.66 10.22 -8.24
C LYS A 16 -20.34 10.89 -8.61
N LEU A 17 -19.48 11.14 -7.61
CA LEU A 17 -18.19 11.81 -7.79
C LEU A 17 -17.05 10.81 -8.05
N ALA A 18 -17.05 9.68 -7.36
CA ALA A 18 -16.02 8.63 -7.41
C ALA A 18 -16.67 7.24 -7.51
N PRO A 19 -17.32 6.89 -8.63
CA PRO A 19 -18.01 5.61 -8.79
C PRO A 19 -17.07 4.40 -8.67
N GLU A 20 -15.80 4.53 -9.05
CA GLU A 20 -14.79 3.50 -8.92
C GLU A 20 -14.51 3.19 -7.44
N ASN A 21 -14.34 4.20 -6.61
CA ASN A 21 -14.15 4.04 -5.17
C ASN A 21 -15.40 3.42 -4.52
N ALA A 22 -16.60 3.86 -4.91
CA ALA A 22 -17.84 3.30 -4.40
C ALA A 22 -18.00 1.82 -4.77
N ALA A 23 -17.63 1.43 -6.00
CA ALA A 23 -17.64 0.04 -6.43
C ALA A 23 -16.63 -0.81 -5.65
N LEU A 24 -15.43 -0.32 -5.44
CA LEU A 24 -14.40 -1.00 -4.65
C LEU A 24 -14.86 -1.17 -3.18
N GLU A 25 -15.42 -0.13 -2.57
CA GLU A 25 -15.96 -0.23 -1.21
C GLU A 25 -17.12 -1.24 -1.10
N ALA A 26 -18.02 -1.23 -2.07
CA ALA A 26 -19.13 -2.19 -2.09
C ALA A 26 -18.63 -3.63 -2.17
N TRP A 27 -17.69 -3.90 -3.07
CA TRP A 27 -17.03 -5.20 -3.19
C TRP A 27 -16.32 -5.60 -1.89
N LEU A 28 -15.54 -4.69 -1.32
CA LEU A 28 -14.79 -4.93 -0.08
C LEU A 28 -15.73 -5.28 1.09
N ASN A 29 -16.81 -4.51 1.26
CA ASN A 29 -17.83 -4.78 2.28
C ASN A 29 -18.47 -6.16 2.09
N GLN A 30 -18.73 -6.57 0.84
CA GLN A 30 -19.24 -7.91 0.53
C GLN A 30 -18.24 -9.01 0.94
N GLN A 31 -16.94 -8.83 0.64
CA GLN A 31 -15.91 -9.80 1.04
C GLN A 31 -15.79 -9.90 2.57
N ILE A 32 -15.80 -8.77 3.27
CA ILE A 32 -15.72 -8.74 4.73
C ILE A 32 -16.93 -9.42 5.37
N LYS A 33 -18.15 -9.13 4.90
CA LYS A 33 -19.38 -9.79 5.36
C LYS A 33 -19.37 -11.29 5.13
N ALA A 34 -18.71 -11.75 4.07
CA ALA A 34 -18.55 -13.17 3.74
C ALA A 34 -17.36 -13.83 4.49
N GLY A 35 -16.74 -13.17 5.46
CA GLY A 35 -15.60 -13.69 6.22
C GLY A 35 -14.28 -13.71 5.44
N ARG A 36 -14.20 -13.07 4.29
CA ARG A 36 -13.02 -13.03 3.40
C ARG A 36 -12.34 -11.65 3.42
N ARG A 37 -12.09 -11.12 4.62
CA ARG A 37 -11.38 -9.84 4.76
C ARG A 37 -9.97 -9.98 4.19
N PRO A 38 -9.52 -9.09 3.28
CA PRO A 38 -8.13 -9.04 2.84
C PRO A 38 -7.19 -8.83 4.03
N ALA A 39 -6.07 -9.53 4.04
CA ALA A 39 -5.06 -9.38 5.10
C ALA A 39 -4.06 -8.25 4.81
N LEU A 40 -3.91 -7.89 3.54
CA LEU A 40 -3.04 -6.81 3.07
C LEU A 40 -3.62 -6.19 1.80
N ALA A 41 -3.47 -4.89 1.65
CA ALA A 41 -3.69 -4.18 0.39
C ALA A 41 -2.42 -3.40 0.01
N LEU A 42 -2.03 -3.48 -1.25
CA LEU A 42 -0.98 -2.65 -1.83
C LEU A 42 -1.58 -1.81 -2.94
N GLU A 43 -1.46 -0.52 -2.79
CA GLU A 43 -1.76 0.45 -3.83
C GLU A 43 -0.46 0.72 -4.58
N LEU A 44 -0.42 0.40 -5.87
CA LEU A 44 0.78 0.53 -6.69
C LEU A 44 0.72 1.82 -7.47
N HIS A 45 1.63 2.71 -7.18
CA HIS A 45 1.80 4.02 -7.81
C HIS A 45 3.20 4.17 -8.38
N ASN A 46 3.49 5.33 -8.93
CA ASN A 46 4.82 5.69 -9.36
C ASN A 46 5.08 7.19 -9.16
N ASP A 47 6.26 7.51 -8.69
CA ASP A 47 6.75 8.88 -8.52
C ASP A 47 8.25 8.99 -8.79
N GLY A 48 8.87 10.10 -8.44
CA GLY A 48 10.32 10.30 -8.54
C GLY A 48 11.11 9.88 -7.30
N ASN A 49 10.44 9.44 -6.21
CA ASN A 49 11.07 9.11 -4.93
C ASN A 49 11.04 7.61 -4.61
N GLY A 50 10.03 6.89 -5.09
CA GLY A 50 9.91 5.44 -4.96
C GLY A 50 9.71 4.91 -3.55
N LYS A 51 9.09 5.68 -2.66
CA LYS A 51 8.95 5.30 -1.26
C LYS A 51 7.76 4.38 -1.00
N LEU A 52 7.88 3.59 0.06
CA LEU A 52 6.74 2.89 0.64
C LEU A 52 6.07 3.80 1.68
N HIS A 53 4.84 4.23 1.41
CA HIS A 53 4.08 5.06 2.35
C HIS A 53 3.24 4.18 3.25
N HIS A 54 3.55 4.24 4.55
CA HIS A 54 2.77 3.55 5.57
C HIS A 54 1.44 4.27 5.81
N PRO A 55 0.36 3.52 6.06
CA PRO A 55 -0.92 4.12 6.39
C PRO A 55 -0.86 4.80 7.76
N ARG A 56 -1.72 5.77 7.96
CA ARG A 56 -1.88 6.41 9.26
C ARG A 56 -2.94 5.67 10.07
N PRO A 57 -2.59 5.07 11.20
CA PRO A 57 -3.57 4.47 12.08
C PRO A 57 -4.46 5.56 12.70
N ALA A 58 -5.70 5.21 13.05
CA ALA A 58 -6.62 6.12 13.74
C ALA A 58 -6.04 6.60 15.08
N THR A 59 -5.21 5.76 15.70
CA THR A 59 -4.50 6.07 16.94
C THR A 59 -2.99 5.97 16.67
N LEU A 60 -2.26 7.05 16.87
CA LEU A 60 -0.80 7.02 16.83
C LEU A 60 -0.29 6.02 17.88
N GLY A 61 0.55 5.08 17.45
CA GLY A 61 1.11 4.04 18.32
C GLY A 61 0.52 2.64 18.14
N ASP A 62 -0.29 2.40 17.11
CA ASP A 62 -0.68 1.06 16.71
C ASP A 62 0.54 0.25 16.27
N LYS A 63 1.14 -0.44 17.25
CA LYS A 63 2.34 -1.27 17.04
C LYS A 63 2.10 -2.41 16.06
N ALA A 64 0.93 -3.04 16.10
CA ALA A 64 0.63 -4.19 15.24
C ALA A 64 0.59 -3.79 13.76
N SER A 65 0.05 -2.63 13.45
CA SER A 65 0.07 -2.09 12.08
C SER A 65 1.50 -1.71 11.66
N ALA A 66 2.27 -1.06 12.54
CA ALA A 66 3.64 -0.67 12.27
C ALA A 66 4.53 -1.90 11.99
N GLU A 67 4.46 -2.93 12.83
CA GLU A 67 5.22 -4.18 12.66
C GLU A 67 4.92 -4.89 11.33
N LYS A 68 3.64 -4.91 10.90
CA LYS A 68 3.25 -5.46 9.60
C LYS A 68 3.90 -4.71 8.44
N MET A 69 3.94 -3.39 8.51
CA MET A 69 4.52 -2.55 7.47
C MET A 69 6.06 -2.63 7.46
N GLU A 70 6.70 -2.67 8.62
CA GLU A 70 8.14 -2.87 8.74
C GLU A 70 8.57 -4.24 8.20
N ARG A 71 7.78 -5.28 8.48
CA ARG A 71 7.99 -6.60 7.89
C ARG A 71 7.85 -6.59 6.37
N LEU A 72 6.83 -5.93 5.83
CA LEU A 72 6.66 -5.79 4.38
C LEU A 72 7.86 -5.09 3.76
N GLU A 73 8.31 -3.97 4.33
CA GLU A 73 9.48 -3.23 3.86
C GLU A 73 10.75 -4.10 3.87
N ALA A 74 10.98 -4.86 4.95
CA ALA A 74 12.12 -5.75 5.05
C ALA A 74 12.12 -6.83 3.95
N LEU A 75 10.94 -7.37 3.62
CA LEU A 75 10.79 -8.36 2.56
C LEU A 75 10.93 -7.77 1.15
N LEU A 76 10.48 -6.54 0.93
CA LEU A 76 10.74 -5.81 -0.31
C LEU A 76 12.25 -5.63 -0.52
N ARG A 77 12.96 -5.19 0.51
CA ARG A 77 14.44 -5.05 0.48
C ARG A 77 15.17 -6.36 0.23
N LYS A 78 14.65 -7.46 0.79
CA LYS A 78 15.25 -8.80 0.64
C LYS A 78 15.08 -9.36 -0.78
N HIS A 79 13.94 -9.12 -1.42
CA HIS A 79 13.55 -9.78 -2.67
C HIS A 79 13.61 -8.91 -3.91
N THR A 80 13.81 -7.59 -3.73
CA THR A 80 13.85 -6.62 -4.82
C THR A 80 15.07 -5.71 -4.68
N TRP A 81 15.22 -4.75 -5.60
CA TRP A 81 16.21 -3.67 -5.46
C TRP A 81 15.70 -2.46 -4.69
N PHE A 82 14.59 -2.58 -3.97
CA PHE A 82 14.02 -1.50 -3.19
C PHE A 82 14.99 -1.01 -2.10
N THR A 83 15.37 0.26 -2.17
CA THR A 83 16.31 0.90 -1.23
C THR A 83 15.81 2.24 -0.71
N GLU A 84 14.75 2.79 -1.30
CA GLU A 84 14.25 4.15 -1.09
C GLU A 84 13.69 4.39 0.32
N GLY A 85 13.29 3.32 0.99
CA GLY A 85 12.76 3.38 2.34
C GLY A 85 11.29 3.72 2.42
N SER A 86 10.81 3.95 3.64
CA SER A 86 9.41 4.22 3.90
C SER A 86 9.19 5.60 4.49
N THR A 87 8.01 6.15 4.22
CA THR A 87 7.48 7.31 4.94
C THR A 87 6.62 6.80 6.07
N LYS A 88 7.11 6.94 7.30
CA LYS A 88 6.34 6.59 8.51
C LYS A 88 5.23 7.63 8.75
N PRO A 89 4.11 7.24 9.35
CA PRO A 89 3.04 8.17 9.63
C PRO A 89 3.51 9.28 10.55
N THR A 90 3.33 10.51 10.11
CA THR A 90 3.48 11.72 10.94
C THR A 90 2.11 12.17 11.40
N ALA A 91 2.04 12.96 12.47
CA ALA A 91 0.78 13.46 13.02
C ALA A 91 -0.08 14.17 11.95
N ALA A 92 -1.38 13.95 12.03
CA ALA A 92 -2.47 14.64 11.36
C ALA A 92 -2.25 14.99 9.87
N ALA A 93 -2.71 14.13 8.99
CA ALA A 93 -2.87 14.55 7.60
C ALA A 93 -4.26 15.11 7.35
N THR A 94 -4.30 16.09 6.50
CA THR A 94 -5.52 16.71 5.99
C THR A 94 -6.18 15.92 4.87
N THR A 95 -5.50 14.90 4.34
CA THR A 95 -5.99 14.07 3.23
C THR A 95 -5.75 12.60 3.53
N PHE A 96 -6.78 11.78 3.34
CA PHE A 96 -6.72 10.34 3.57
C PHE A 96 -6.56 9.60 2.24
N THR A 97 -5.48 8.84 2.13
CA THR A 97 -5.25 7.93 1.00
C THR A 97 -6.09 6.67 1.14
N LEU A 98 -6.13 5.85 0.09
CA LEU A 98 -6.75 4.52 0.13
C LEU A 98 -6.16 3.67 1.26
N ALA A 99 -4.84 3.68 1.44
CA ALA A 99 -4.17 2.92 2.49
C ALA A 99 -4.61 3.36 3.90
N ASP A 100 -4.78 4.67 4.12
CA ASP A 100 -5.31 5.20 5.39
C ASP A 100 -6.74 4.70 5.66
N GLY A 101 -7.60 4.81 4.65
CA GLY A 101 -9.00 4.37 4.75
C GLY A 101 -9.13 2.86 4.97
N PHE A 102 -8.31 2.06 4.28
CA PHE A 102 -8.33 0.60 4.44
C PHE A 102 -7.94 0.21 5.86
N LEU A 103 -6.94 0.85 6.44
CA LEU A 103 -6.57 0.59 7.82
C LEU A 103 -7.65 1.07 8.80
N GLN A 104 -8.05 2.34 8.69
CA GLN A 104 -8.92 2.97 9.70
C GLN A 104 -10.35 2.49 9.66
N ARG A 105 -10.92 2.29 8.46
CA ARG A 105 -12.34 1.95 8.30
C ARG A 105 -12.58 0.44 8.24
N PHE A 106 -11.63 -0.31 7.67
CA PHE A 106 -11.81 -1.74 7.41
C PHE A 106 -10.87 -2.64 8.22
N GLY A 107 -9.89 -2.08 8.94
CA GLY A 107 -8.90 -2.84 9.71
C GLY A 107 -8.01 -3.70 8.83
N ILE A 108 -7.76 -3.26 7.59
CA ILE A 108 -6.91 -3.95 6.62
C ILE A 108 -5.55 -3.26 6.60
N ALA A 109 -4.48 -4.03 6.84
CA ALA A 109 -3.13 -3.52 6.65
C ALA A 109 -2.95 -3.11 5.17
N ALA A 110 -2.46 -1.89 4.95
CA ALA A 110 -2.33 -1.35 3.60
C ALA A 110 -1.09 -0.47 3.47
N ALA A 111 -0.57 -0.30 2.27
CA ALA A 111 0.48 0.66 1.97
C ALA A 111 0.36 1.18 0.54
N VAL A 112 0.79 2.41 0.31
CA VAL A 112 1.05 2.92 -1.04
C VAL A 112 2.50 2.64 -1.37
N HIS A 113 2.74 1.88 -2.42
CA HIS A 113 4.07 1.58 -2.89
C HIS A 113 4.34 2.37 -4.18
N GLU A 114 5.12 3.43 -4.04
CA GLU A 114 5.57 4.23 -5.17
C GLU A 114 6.74 3.53 -5.85
N PHE A 115 6.63 3.32 -7.16
CA PHE A 115 7.75 2.87 -7.97
C PHE A 115 8.55 4.07 -8.45
N ASN A 116 9.85 4.08 -8.17
CA ASN A 116 10.73 5.16 -8.62
C ASN A 116 10.88 5.13 -10.15
N CYS A 117 10.36 6.15 -10.83
CA CYS A 117 10.46 6.31 -12.29
C CYS A 117 11.76 7.00 -12.73
N GLN A 118 12.62 7.38 -11.80
CA GLN A 118 13.88 8.07 -12.05
C GLN A 118 15.07 7.14 -11.78
N TRP A 119 16.23 7.70 -11.50
CA TRP A 119 17.41 6.93 -11.11
C TRP A 119 17.15 6.11 -9.86
N ILE A 120 17.37 4.79 -9.95
CA ILE A 120 17.16 3.85 -8.85
C ILE A 120 18.50 3.48 -8.25
N ALA A 121 18.74 3.87 -7.02
CA ALA A 121 19.99 3.61 -6.31
C ALA A 121 20.30 2.11 -6.20
N GLY A 122 19.31 1.26 -5.97
CA GLY A 122 19.47 -0.18 -5.88
C GLY A 122 19.81 -0.86 -7.21
N LEU A 123 19.45 -0.25 -8.36
CA LEU A 123 19.83 -0.70 -9.71
C LEU A 123 21.10 -0.01 -10.20
N LYS A 124 21.42 1.18 -9.72
CA LYS A 124 22.45 2.11 -10.23
C LYS A 124 22.22 2.51 -11.69
N GLU A 125 20.96 2.61 -12.09
CA GLU A 125 20.54 3.02 -13.44
C GLU A 125 19.06 3.47 -13.47
N TRP A 126 18.63 3.96 -14.63
CA TRP A 126 17.23 4.24 -14.92
C TRP A 126 16.47 2.94 -15.16
N PRO A 127 15.24 2.78 -14.62
CA PRO A 127 14.48 1.57 -14.78
C PRO A 127 13.99 1.35 -16.22
N THR A 128 13.99 0.12 -16.64
CA THR A 128 13.40 -0.34 -17.90
C THR A 128 12.20 -1.24 -17.62
N ALA A 129 11.39 -1.54 -18.65
CA ALA A 129 10.29 -2.49 -18.52
C ALA A 129 10.75 -3.86 -18.00
N LYS A 130 11.95 -4.32 -18.41
CA LYS A 130 12.54 -5.57 -17.92
C LYS A 130 12.84 -5.53 -16.42
N HIS A 131 13.32 -4.39 -15.92
CA HIS A 131 13.53 -4.21 -14.49
C HIS A 131 12.23 -4.35 -13.72
N TRP A 132 11.14 -3.70 -14.17
CA TRP A 132 9.83 -3.81 -13.52
C TRP A 132 9.24 -5.22 -13.59
N GLN A 133 9.45 -5.96 -14.65
CA GLN A 133 9.08 -7.38 -14.71
C GLN A 133 9.83 -8.20 -13.64
N THR A 134 11.14 -7.96 -13.49
CA THR A 134 11.95 -8.62 -12.45
C THR A 134 11.50 -8.20 -11.05
N TYR A 135 11.19 -6.93 -10.87
CA TYR A 135 10.63 -6.40 -9.60
C TYR A 135 9.33 -7.12 -9.22
N GLY A 136 8.41 -7.27 -10.18
CA GLY A 136 7.17 -8.01 -9.97
C GLY A 136 7.38 -9.43 -9.47
N GLY A 137 8.37 -10.14 -10.02
CA GLY A 137 8.79 -11.46 -9.53
C GLY A 137 9.34 -11.43 -8.10
N GLY A 138 10.10 -10.39 -7.77
CA GLY A 138 10.59 -10.13 -6.40
C GLY A 138 9.46 -9.81 -5.43
N LEU A 139 8.54 -8.94 -5.83
CA LEU A 139 7.34 -8.60 -5.05
C LEU A 139 6.49 -9.83 -4.75
N ALA A 140 6.27 -10.70 -5.74
CA ALA A 140 5.55 -11.95 -5.54
C ALA A 140 6.23 -12.84 -4.49
N ARG A 141 7.57 -12.95 -4.50
CA ARG A 141 8.33 -13.68 -3.47
C ARG A 141 8.21 -13.03 -2.10
N ALA A 142 8.27 -11.70 -2.03
CA ALA A 142 8.08 -10.96 -0.78
C ALA A 142 6.70 -11.22 -0.18
N LEU A 143 5.64 -11.19 -0.99
CA LEU A 143 4.28 -11.49 -0.56
C LEU A 143 4.11 -12.96 -0.15
N TYR A 144 4.71 -13.90 -0.90
CA TYR A 144 4.69 -15.31 -0.52
C TYR A 144 5.34 -15.55 0.85
N GLU A 145 6.48 -14.92 1.14
CA GLU A 145 7.13 -15.02 2.45
C GLU A 145 6.33 -14.27 3.53
N TYR A 146 5.72 -13.14 3.18
CA TYR A 146 4.87 -12.38 4.10
C TYR A 146 3.69 -13.21 4.61
N PHE A 147 3.05 -14.01 3.76
CA PHE A 147 1.91 -14.85 4.09
C PHE A 147 2.28 -16.33 4.36
N GLY A 148 3.54 -16.71 4.23
CA GLY A 148 4.02 -18.07 4.42
C GLY A 148 3.87 -18.57 5.86
N PRO A 149 4.24 -19.87 6.13
CA PRO A 149 4.01 -20.53 7.43
C PRO A 149 4.58 -19.78 8.64
N ALA A 150 5.66 -19.02 8.44
CA ALA A 150 6.24 -18.15 9.48
C ALA A 150 5.50 -16.81 9.66
N GLY A 151 4.49 -16.53 8.85
CA GLY A 151 3.71 -15.29 8.81
C GLY A 151 2.27 -15.41 9.25
N ARG A 152 1.86 -16.61 9.66
CA ARG A 152 0.53 -16.91 10.21
C ARG A 152 0.60 -17.00 11.72
#